data_eb1ed0c00be1cedc060233eb44bcdfbf
#
_entry.id   eb1ed0c00be1cedc060233eb44bcdfbf
#
_cell.length_a   1.000
_cell.length_b   1.000
_cell.length_c   1.000
_cell.angle_alpha   90.00
_cell.angle_beta   90.00
_cell.angle_gamma   90.00
#
_symmetry.space_group_name_H-M   'P 1'
#
loop_
_entity.id
_entity.type
_entity.pdbx_description
1 polymer ?
#
loop_
_entity_poly.entity_id
_entity_poly.type
_entity_poly.pdbx_seq_one_letter_code
_entity_poly.pdbx_strand_id
1 'polypeptide(L)'
;MEPPAETSGTVFEDRRAWADDRLHLSSLGHERLAMAAADVLGVAGVGAWAVVPQGDPPRRSLRSEVAWARRHLGPWLGRRLTGRSSGDGVVAKRPDLTGWRPPA
;
A
#
# COMPACT_ATOMS: atom_id res chain seq x y z
N MET A 1 36.98 -1.66 -8.83
CA MET A 1 35.54 -1.43 -9.08
C MET A 1 34.82 -1.68 -7.78
N GLU A 2 34.29 -0.64 -7.18
CA GLU A 2 33.49 -0.82 -5.98
C GLU A 2 32.22 -1.62 -6.33
N PRO A 3 31.81 -2.57 -5.46
CA PRO A 3 30.50 -3.19 -5.64
C PRO A 3 29.44 -2.09 -5.68
N PRO A 4 28.38 -2.23 -6.49
CA PRO A 4 27.29 -1.28 -6.42
C PRO A 4 26.85 -1.19 -4.96
N ALA A 5 26.66 0.04 -4.49
CA ALA A 5 26.09 0.27 -3.18
C ALA A 5 24.88 -0.65 -3.06
N GLU A 6 24.86 -1.46 -2.01
CA GLU A 6 23.73 -2.33 -1.74
C GLU A 6 22.47 -1.51 -1.95
N THR A 7 21.62 -1.97 -2.81
CA THR A 7 20.41 -1.27 -3.19
C THR A 7 19.63 -1.08 -1.90
N SER A 8 19.74 0.11 -1.33
CA SER A 8 18.83 0.50 -0.25
C SER A 8 17.44 0.16 -0.75
N GLY A 9 16.71 -0.64 0.01
CA GLY A 9 15.41 -1.12 -0.40
C GLY A 9 14.53 0.01 -0.94
N THR A 10 13.59 -0.34 -1.78
CA THR A 10 12.68 0.66 -2.35
C THR A 10 11.74 1.19 -1.26
N VAL A 11 11.06 2.30 -1.54
CA VAL A 11 10.03 2.86 -0.66
C VAL A 11 8.99 1.80 -0.23
N PHE A 12 8.76 0.78 -1.02
CA PHE A 12 7.79 -0.28 -0.69
C PHE A 12 8.25 -1.24 0.44
N GLU A 13 9.51 -1.19 0.82
CA GLU A 13 10.01 -1.87 2.02
C GLU A 13 9.81 -1.04 3.28
N ASP A 14 9.51 0.25 3.13
CA ASP A 14 9.22 1.14 4.24
C ASP A 14 7.74 1.01 4.67
N ARG A 15 7.51 0.92 5.98
CA ARG A 15 6.15 0.79 6.52
C ARG A 15 5.22 1.94 6.17
N ARG A 16 5.79 3.14 5.93
CA ARG A 16 5.00 4.32 5.55
C ARG A 16 4.32 4.19 4.19
N ALA A 17 4.79 3.29 3.34
CA ALA A 17 4.15 2.97 2.06
C ALA A 17 2.88 2.11 2.22
N TRP A 18 2.64 1.57 3.41
CA TRP A 18 1.54 0.66 3.68
C TRP A 18 0.51 1.27 4.61
N ALA A 19 -0.75 0.94 4.37
CA ALA A 19 -1.85 1.36 5.24
C ALA A 19 -1.77 0.66 6.61
N ASP A 20 -2.61 1.10 7.53
CA ASP A 20 -2.67 0.57 8.89
C ASP A 20 -3.00 -0.92 8.94
N ASP A 21 -3.76 -1.43 7.98
CA ASP A 21 -4.09 -2.85 7.86
C ASP A 21 -2.92 -3.73 7.39
N ARG A 22 -1.80 -3.16 6.98
CA ARG A 22 -0.58 -3.83 6.49
C ARG A 22 -0.78 -4.65 5.20
N LEU A 23 -1.89 -4.47 4.53
CA LEU A 23 -2.24 -5.18 3.29
C LEU A 23 -2.34 -4.23 2.11
N HIS A 24 -2.95 -3.08 2.31
CA HIS A 24 -3.14 -2.07 1.28
C HIS A 24 -2.04 -1.02 1.34
N LEU A 25 -1.78 -0.37 0.21
CA LEU A 25 -0.86 0.74 0.16
C LEU A 25 -1.46 1.96 0.88
N SER A 26 -0.62 2.71 1.56
CA SER A 26 -0.96 4.04 2.07
C SER A 26 -1.08 5.05 0.92
N SER A 27 -1.46 6.29 1.21
CA SER A 27 -1.43 7.37 0.22
C SER A 27 -0.05 7.54 -0.40
N LEU A 28 1.01 7.47 0.42
CA LEU A 28 2.40 7.50 -0.07
C LEU A 28 2.67 6.31 -1.00
N GLY A 29 2.27 5.11 -0.61
CA GLY A 29 2.46 3.90 -1.42
C GLY A 29 1.74 3.99 -2.77
N HIS A 30 0.51 4.47 -2.79
CA HIS A 30 -0.24 4.69 -4.03
C HIS A 30 0.41 5.72 -4.94
N GLU A 31 0.86 6.85 -4.39
CA GLU A 31 1.57 7.87 -5.15
C GLU A 31 2.84 7.30 -5.79
N ARG A 32 3.64 6.58 -5.02
CA ARG A 32 4.88 6.00 -5.51
C ARG A 32 4.66 4.90 -6.54
N LEU A 33 3.61 4.11 -6.39
CA LEU A 33 3.23 3.11 -7.40
C LEU A 33 2.80 3.78 -8.71
N ALA A 34 2.03 4.85 -8.64
CA ALA A 34 1.65 5.62 -9.81
C ALA A 34 2.88 6.22 -10.52
N MET A 35 3.82 6.77 -9.76
CA MET A 35 5.08 7.28 -10.30
C MET A 35 5.92 6.18 -10.96
N ALA A 36 6.00 5.00 -10.35
CA ALA A 36 6.72 3.86 -10.90
C ALA A 36 6.11 3.40 -12.23
N ALA A 37 4.79 3.31 -12.31
CA ALA A 37 4.09 2.98 -13.54
C ALA A 37 4.33 4.04 -14.63
N ALA A 38 4.27 5.31 -14.28
CA ALA A 38 4.54 6.41 -15.20
C ALA A 38 6.00 6.38 -15.72
N ASP A 39 6.95 6.05 -14.85
CA ASP A 39 8.36 5.91 -15.20
C ASP A 39 8.56 4.80 -16.24
N VAL A 40 7.95 3.64 -16.05
CA VAL A 40 7.96 2.54 -17.02
C VAL A 40 7.36 2.96 -18.37
N LEU A 41 6.36 3.82 -18.36
CA LEU A 41 5.73 4.36 -19.56
C LEU A 41 6.52 5.52 -20.20
N GLY A 42 7.65 5.89 -19.65
CA GLY A 42 8.52 6.93 -20.19
C GLY A 42 8.13 8.36 -19.84
N VAL A 43 7.29 8.56 -18.83
CA VAL A 43 6.94 9.90 -18.33
C VAL A 43 8.15 10.51 -17.63
N ALA A 44 8.54 11.72 -18.01
CA ALA A 44 9.65 12.42 -17.39
C ALA A 44 9.31 12.93 -15.99
N GLY A 45 10.32 13.04 -15.11
CA GLY A 45 10.19 13.70 -13.81
C GLY A 45 9.64 12.81 -12.69
N VAL A 46 9.42 11.54 -12.92
CA VAL A 46 8.85 10.60 -11.93
C VAL A 46 9.84 9.54 -11.44
N GLY A 47 11.12 9.65 -11.82
CA GLY A 47 12.14 8.61 -11.51
C GLY A 47 12.48 8.45 -10.04
N ALA A 48 12.11 9.39 -9.18
CA ALA A 48 12.37 9.33 -7.74
C ALA A 48 11.37 8.47 -6.95
N TRP A 49 10.58 7.66 -7.61
CA TRP A 49 9.54 6.84 -6.98
C TRP A 49 10.07 5.88 -5.91
N ALA A 50 11.28 5.36 -6.09
CA ALA A 50 11.87 4.40 -5.16
C ALA A 50 12.46 5.05 -3.90
N VAL A 51 12.61 6.37 -3.87
CA VAL A 51 13.27 7.08 -2.77
C VAL A 51 12.48 6.93 -1.48
N VAL A 52 13.16 6.41 -0.46
CA VAL A 52 12.59 6.28 0.89
C VAL A 52 12.46 7.67 1.52
N PRO A 53 11.32 8.01 2.16
CA PRO A 53 11.17 9.27 2.87
C PRO A 53 12.24 9.44 3.95
N GLN A 54 12.65 10.68 4.19
CA GLN A 54 13.63 10.98 5.22
C GLN A 54 13.10 10.67 6.62
N GLY A 55 14.04 10.37 7.52
CA GLY A 55 13.73 10.01 8.90
C GLY A 55 13.29 8.56 9.05
N ASP A 56 13.24 8.13 10.29
CA ASP A 56 12.83 6.77 10.61
C ASP A 56 11.30 6.63 10.57
N PRO A 57 10.77 5.50 10.09
CA PRO A 57 9.36 5.23 10.22
C PRO A 57 8.96 5.10 11.71
N PRO A 58 7.70 5.37 12.05
CA PRO A 58 7.23 5.22 13.43
C PRO A 58 7.54 3.82 13.98
N ARG A 59 8.07 3.78 15.19
CA ARG A 59 8.40 2.51 15.84
C ARG A 59 7.15 1.75 16.21
N ARG A 60 7.20 0.45 16.03
CA ARG A 60 6.18 -0.47 16.54
C ARG A 60 6.44 -0.74 18.03
N SER A 61 5.39 -0.67 18.83
CA SER A 61 5.40 -1.06 20.22
C SER A 61 4.50 -2.28 20.42
N LEU A 62 4.69 -2.99 21.53
CA LEU A 62 3.78 -4.09 21.90
C LEU A 62 2.32 -3.62 21.94
N ARG A 63 2.09 -2.42 22.47
CA ARG A 63 0.76 -1.81 22.53
C ARG A 63 0.17 -1.58 21.14
N SER A 64 0.95 -1.07 20.19
CA SER A 64 0.51 -0.86 18.82
C SER A 64 0.26 -2.18 18.08
N GLU A 65 1.04 -3.20 18.37
CA GLU A 65 0.85 -4.54 17.79
C GLU A 65 -0.45 -5.19 18.29
N VAL A 66 -0.73 -5.08 19.59
CA VAL A 66 -1.99 -5.58 20.17
C VAL A 66 -3.19 -4.83 19.59
N ALA A 67 -3.10 -3.51 19.47
CA ALA A 67 -4.16 -2.69 18.86
C ALA A 67 -4.39 -3.08 17.40
N TRP A 68 -3.34 -3.30 16.65
CA TRP A 68 -3.43 -3.78 15.27
C TRP A 68 -4.10 -5.16 15.19
N ALA A 69 -3.69 -6.10 16.03
CA ALA A 69 -4.26 -7.45 16.07
C ALA A 69 -5.76 -7.41 16.38
N ARG A 70 -6.20 -6.56 17.29
CA ARG A 70 -7.62 -6.38 17.60
C ARG A 70 -8.40 -5.76 16.46
N ARG A 71 -7.82 -4.78 15.77
CA ARG A 71 -8.50 -4.01 14.72
C ARG A 71 -8.58 -4.78 13.41
N HIS A 72 -7.53 -5.49 13.03
CA HIS A 72 -7.39 -6.09 11.70
C HIS A 72 -7.32 -7.61 11.73
N LEU A 73 -6.44 -8.19 12.51
CA LEU A 73 -6.21 -9.65 12.54
C LEU A 73 -7.40 -10.38 13.17
N GLY A 74 -7.92 -9.92 14.28
CA GLY A 74 -9.04 -10.55 14.98
C GLY A 74 -10.29 -10.66 14.12
N PRO A 75 -10.78 -9.56 13.51
CA PRO A 75 -11.93 -9.62 12.61
C PRO A 75 -11.69 -10.51 11.39
N TRP A 76 -10.47 -10.51 10.83
CA TRP A 76 -10.12 -11.38 9.73
C TRP A 76 -10.20 -12.86 10.10
N LEU A 77 -9.63 -13.24 11.25
CA LEU A 77 -9.73 -14.61 11.78
C LEU A 77 -11.18 -15.00 12.05
N GLY A 78 -11.98 -14.10 12.63
CA GLY A 78 -13.40 -14.33 12.87
C GLY A 78 -14.16 -14.63 11.59
N ARG A 79 -13.95 -13.84 10.54
CA ARG A 79 -14.54 -14.09 9.22
C ARG A 79 -14.07 -15.41 8.64
N ARG A 80 -12.80 -15.72 8.76
CA ARG A 80 -12.22 -16.96 8.26
C ARG A 80 -12.84 -18.19 8.93
N LEU A 81 -13.01 -18.15 10.24
CA LEU A 81 -13.61 -19.24 11.03
C LEU A 81 -15.11 -19.41 10.76
N THR A 82 -15.82 -18.35 10.40
CA THR A 82 -17.25 -18.37 10.09
C THR A 82 -17.54 -18.52 8.60
N GLY A 83 -16.52 -18.69 7.77
CA GLY A 83 -16.68 -18.85 6.31
C GLY A 83 -17.08 -17.56 5.59
N ARG A 84 -16.91 -16.39 6.21
CA ARG A 84 -17.22 -15.11 5.60
C ARG A 84 -16.01 -14.51 4.89
N SER A 85 -16.27 -13.77 3.80
CA SER A 85 -15.30 -12.99 3.07
C SER A 85 -15.44 -11.51 3.39
N SER A 86 -14.36 -10.74 3.27
CA SER A 86 -14.38 -9.28 3.39
C SER A 86 -15.26 -8.61 2.34
N GLY A 87 -15.50 -9.30 1.21
CA GLY A 87 -16.37 -8.84 0.13
C GLY A 87 -17.85 -9.20 0.30
N ASP A 88 -18.22 -9.98 1.32
CA ASP A 88 -19.60 -10.37 1.55
C ASP A 88 -20.48 -9.14 1.82
N GLY A 89 -21.56 -9.02 1.08
CA GLY A 89 -22.47 -7.87 1.18
C GLY A 89 -21.98 -6.59 0.48
N VAL A 90 -20.82 -6.63 -0.15
CA VAL A 90 -20.29 -5.51 -0.93
C VAL A 90 -20.75 -5.63 -2.37
N VAL A 91 -21.32 -4.56 -2.90
CA VAL A 91 -21.78 -4.47 -4.29
C VAL A 91 -20.84 -3.57 -5.08
N ALA A 92 -20.57 -3.91 -6.34
CA ALA A 92 -19.76 -3.08 -7.21
C ALA A 92 -20.39 -1.68 -7.37
N LYS A 93 -19.57 -0.63 -7.26
CA LYS A 93 -20.00 0.76 -7.47
C LYS A 93 -20.47 1.02 -8.90
N ARG A 94 -19.89 0.32 -9.85
CA ARG A 94 -20.20 0.40 -11.29
C ARG A 94 -20.26 -1.02 -11.83
N PRO A 95 -21.40 -1.71 -11.70
CA PRO A 95 -21.53 -3.11 -12.14
C PRO A 95 -21.47 -3.27 -13.65
N ASP A 96 -21.79 -2.21 -14.40
CA ASP A 96 -21.81 -2.23 -15.86
C ASP A 96 -20.60 -1.49 -16.44
N LEU A 97 -20.14 -1.93 -17.61
CA LEU A 97 -19.11 -1.22 -18.36
C LEU A 97 -19.68 0.11 -18.89
N THR A 98 -19.03 1.19 -18.52
CA THR A 98 -19.36 2.54 -19.00
C THR A 98 -18.13 3.18 -19.62
N GLY A 99 -18.33 4.04 -20.62
CA GLY A 99 -17.23 4.82 -21.20
C GLY A 99 -16.57 5.70 -20.15
N TRP A 100 -15.25 5.80 -20.19
CA TRP A 100 -14.52 6.72 -19.33
C TRP A 100 -14.77 8.17 -19.75
N ARG A 101 -15.00 9.03 -18.77
CA ARG A 101 -15.11 10.48 -18.97
C ARG A 101 -14.09 11.17 -18.07
N PRO A 102 -13.30 12.11 -18.60
CA PRO A 102 -12.39 12.87 -17.76
C PRO A 102 -13.18 13.68 -16.71
N PRO A 103 -12.59 13.91 -15.54
CA PRO A 103 -13.18 14.83 -14.57
C PRO A 103 -13.29 16.23 -15.14
N ALA A 104 -14.33 16.93 -14.75
CA ALA A 104 -14.56 18.30 -15.17
C ALA A 104 -13.48 19.26 -14.62
#